data_844222345fe81b3186d386692b9d5327
#
_entry.id   844222345fe81b3186d386692b9d5327
#
_cell.length_a   1.000
_cell.length_b   1.000
_cell.length_c   1.000
_cell.angle_alpha   90.00
_cell.angle_beta   90.00
_cell.angle_gamma   90.00
#
_symmetry.space_group_name_H-M   'P 1'
#
loop_
_entity.id
_entity.type
_entity.pdbx_description
1 polymer ?
#
loop_
_entity_poly.entity_id
_entity_poly.type
_entity_poly.pdbx_seq_one_letter_code
_entity_poly.pdbx_strand_id
1 'polypeptide(L)'
;MSIDEIWLQFTNDIQYVRWQEWISTLTQIASVWYARKNNILVYPTGIVGVLLASWVYFFISTPPLYADGLLNIYYFAMSVYGWYSWTQKSIKDEYLYKISWCTSSELWFGIMGFVIFWIIILVTLTFMTDSNTPILDSLVSGSAVTAMWWMAKRKIENWLAWILSNMIAIPLNFYKGFMLFTLMYILFLIMAFAGFKEWRRSILSGI
;
A
#
# COMPACT_ATOMS: atom_id res chain seq x y z
N MET A 1 -8.41 11.16 24.20
CA MET A 1 -8.67 12.34 23.37
C MET A 1 -10.16 12.63 23.37
N SER A 2 -10.56 13.88 23.62
CA SER A 2 -11.94 14.33 23.43
C SER A 2 -12.29 14.47 21.95
N ILE A 3 -13.60 14.53 21.62
CA ILE A 3 -14.05 14.73 20.23
C ILE A 3 -13.52 16.07 19.68
N ASP A 4 -13.47 17.10 20.52
CA ASP A 4 -12.98 18.43 20.14
C ASP A 4 -11.46 18.41 19.84
N GLU A 5 -10.68 17.66 20.60
CA GLU A 5 -9.25 17.47 20.33
C GLU A 5 -9.02 16.74 19.00
N ILE A 6 -9.82 15.70 18.69
CA ILE A 6 -9.75 14.98 17.42
C ILE A 6 -10.09 15.92 16.25
N TRP A 7 -11.15 16.71 16.40
CA TRP A 7 -11.57 17.67 15.38
C TRP A 7 -10.53 18.76 15.14
N LEU A 8 -9.97 19.30 16.21
CA LEU A 8 -8.92 20.32 16.12
C LEU A 8 -7.68 19.76 15.40
N GLN A 9 -7.26 18.54 15.73
CA GLN A 9 -6.10 17.91 15.11
C GLN A 9 -6.35 17.61 13.63
N PHE A 10 -7.54 17.12 13.29
CA PHE A 10 -7.93 16.88 11.89
C PHE A 10 -7.94 18.18 11.07
N THR A 11 -8.48 19.28 11.61
CA THR A 11 -8.48 20.56 10.89
C THR A 11 -7.07 21.13 10.73
N ASN A 12 -6.21 20.94 11.72
CA ASN A 12 -4.80 21.30 11.64
C ASN A 12 -4.08 20.45 10.56
N ASP A 13 -4.25 19.13 10.58
CA ASP A 13 -3.66 18.25 9.57
C ASP A 13 -4.01 18.75 8.16
N ILE A 14 -5.29 19.03 7.89
CA ILE A 14 -5.75 19.51 6.57
C ILE A 14 -5.09 20.83 6.15
N GLN A 15 -4.92 21.78 7.07
CA GLN A 15 -4.37 23.11 6.75
C GLN A 15 -2.89 23.04 6.32
N TYR A 16 -2.14 22.03 6.81
CA TYR A 16 -0.72 21.89 6.51
C TYR A 16 -0.45 20.95 5.35
N VAL A 17 -1.46 20.21 4.85
CA VAL A 17 -1.29 19.33 3.68
C VAL A 17 -1.01 20.16 2.43
N ARG A 18 0.09 19.86 1.78
CA ARG A 18 0.52 20.53 0.54
C ARG A 18 -0.22 19.94 -0.66
N TRP A 19 -0.30 20.68 -1.74
CA TRP A 19 -1.00 20.24 -2.95
C TRP A 19 -0.43 18.94 -3.54
N GLN A 20 0.89 18.70 -3.40
CA GLN A 20 1.52 17.46 -3.84
C GLN A 20 0.99 16.24 -3.06
N GLU A 21 0.79 16.39 -1.76
CA GLU A 21 0.25 15.35 -0.88
C GLU A 21 -1.21 15.04 -1.23
N TRP A 22 -2.00 16.08 -1.55
CA TRP A 22 -3.38 15.91 -2.04
C TRP A 22 -3.42 15.11 -3.35
N ILE A 23 -2.61 15.48 -4.35
CA ILE A 23 -2.58 14.77 -5.63
C ILE A 23 -2.07 13.33 -5.41
N SER A 24 -1.02 13.14 -4.61
CA SER A 24 -0.51 11.82 -4.25
C SER A 24 -1.61 10.95 -3.64
N THR A 25 -2.31 11.45 -2.63
CA THR A 25 -3.39 10.73 -1.94
C THR A 25 -4.54 10.38 -2.87
N LEU A 26 -5.03 11.35 -3.65
CA LEU A 26 -6.15 11.13 -4.58
C LEU A 26 -5.80 10.10 -5.66
N THR A 27 -4.57 10.16 -6.21
CA THR A 27 -4.12 9.19 -7.22
C THR A 27 -3.90 7.80 -6.63
N GLN A 28 -3.45 7.69 -5.37
CA GLN A 28 -3.38 6.41 -4.67
C GLN A 28 -4.78 5.82 -4.40
N ILE A 29 -5.75 6.63 -3.97
CA ILE A 29 -7.14 6.18 -3.81
C ILE A 29 -7.70 5.68 -5.15
N ALA A 30 -7.48 6.42 -6.24
CA ALA A 30 -7.87 6.01 -7.58
C ALA A 30 -7.18 4.69 -8.00
N SER A 31 -5.89 4.53 -7.68
CA SER A 31 -5.13 3.31 -7.93
C SER A 31 -5.77 2.10 -7.24
N VAL A 32 -6.06 2.19 -5.95
CA VAL A 32 -6.70 1.10 -5.21
C VAL A 32 -8.11 0.80 -5.75
N TRP A 33 -8.85 1.84 -6.16
CA TRP A 33 -10.14 1.65 -6.82
C TRP A 33 -10.03 0.86 -8.13
N TYR A 34 -9.05 1.20 -9.00
CA TYR A 34 -8.80 0.47 -10.23
C TYR A 34 -8.28 -0.95 -9.97
N ALA A 35 -7.43 -1.15 -8.95
CA ALA A 35 -6.97 -2.48 -8.53
C ALA A 35 -8.14 -3.40 -8.18
N ARG A 36 -9.10 -2.90 -7.40
CA ARG A 36 -10.32 -3.62 -7.03
C ARG A 36 -11.11 -4.07 -8.25
N LYS A 37 -11.19 -3.21 -9.27
CA LYS A 37 -11.87 -3.50 -10.55
C LYS A 37 -11.03 -4.32 -11.54
N ASN A 38 -9.85 -4.83 -11.13
CA ASN A 38 -8.90 -5.51 -12.00
C ASN A 38 -8.56 -4.70 -13.27
N ASN A 39 -8.50 -3.37 -13.13
CA ASN A 39 -8.25 -2.45 -14.25
C ASN A 39 -6.78 -2.03 -14.28
N ILE A 40 -6.18 -2.05 -15.46
CA ILE A 40 -4.77 -1.71 -15.69
C ILE A 40 -4.41 -0.28 -15.25
N LEU A 41 -5.36 0.62 -15.16
CA LEU A 41 -5.17 1.99 -14.68
C LEU A 41 -4.70 2.07 -13.21
N VAL A 42 -4.72 0.95 -12.48
CA VAL A 42 -4.09 0.85 -11.15
C VAL A 42 -2.63 1.31 -11.19
N TYR A 43 -1.88 0.95 -12.23
CA TYR A 43 -0.46 1.25 -12.31
C TYR A 43 -0.14 2.70 -12.66
N PRO A 44 -0.67 3.30 -13.75
CA PRO A 44 -0.37 4.71 -14.05
C PRO A 44 -0.83 5.66 -12.94
N THR A 45 -1.99 5.42 -12.31
CA THR A 45 -2.44 6.24 -11.17
C THR A 45 -1.58 6.02 -9.94
N GLY A 46 -1.20 4.77 -9.64
CA GLY A 46 -0.29 4.44 -8.56
C GLY A 46 1.10 5.05 -8.74
N ILE A 47 1.67 4.99 -9.94
CA ILE A 47 2.97 5.58 -10.28
C ILE A 47 3.01 7.07 -9.97
N VAL A 48 1.98 7.82 -10.40
CA VAL A 48 1.89 9.26 -10.10
C VAL A 48 1.86 9.49 -8.59
N GLY A 49 1.04 8.72 -7.86
CA GLY A 49 0.91 8.86 -6.41
C GLY A 49 2.22 8.60 -5.67
N VAL A 50 2.90 7.49 -5.97
CA VAL A 50 4.13 7.12 -5.25
C VAL A 50 5.32 7.99 -5.62
N LEU A 51 5.40 8.51 -6.85
CA LEU A 51 6.45 9.46 -7.23
C LEU A 51 6.29 10.80 -6.50
N LEU A 52 5.06 11.32 -6.42
CA LEU A 52 4.80 12.54 -5.65
C LEU A 52 5.05 12.33 -4.15
N ALA A 53 4.66 11.18 -3.58
CA ALA A 53 4.96 10.84 -2.20
C ALA A 53 6.48 10.77 -1.96
N SER A 54 7.23 10.06 -2.82
CA SER A 54 8.70 10.03 -2.73
C SER A 54 9.32 11.43 -2.77
N TRP A 55 8.85 12.28 -3.68
CA TRP A 55 9.30 13.67 -3.77
C TRP A 55 9.06 14.43 -2.46
N VAL A 56 7.86 14.30 -1.88
CA VAL A 56 7.52 14.93 -0.59
C VAL A 56 8.45 14.43 0.51
N TYR A 57 8.63 13.12 0.64
CA TYR A 57 9.42 12.53 1.71
C TYR A 57 10.91 12.87 1.63
N PHE A 58 11.50 12.91 0.44
CA PHE A 58 12.93 13.21 0.29
C PHE A 58 13.25 14.70 0.34
N PHE A 59 12.40 15.56 -0.22
CA PHE A 59 12.77 16.94 -0.50
C PHE A 59 11.92 18.01 0.20
N ILE A 60 10.73 17.61 0.68
CA ILE A 60 9.77 18.57 1.23
C ILE A 60 9.59 18.38 2.74
N SER A 61 9.60 17.14 3.22
CA SER A 61 9.47 16.83 4.65
C SER A 61 10.67 17.35 5.45
N THR A 62 10.40 17.88 6.62
CA THR A 62 11.43 18.41 7.52
C THR A 62 11.22 17.84 8.92
N PRO A 63 12.06 16.91 9.40
CA PRO A 63 13.21 16.30 8.70
C PRO A 63 12.77 15.39 7.53
N PRO A 64 13.70 15.08 6.58
CA PRO A 64 13.42 14.16 5.48
C PRO A 64 13.06 12.74 5.99
N LEU A 65 12.05 12.14 5.37
CA LEU A 65 11.56 10.80 5.73
C LEU A 65 12.11 9.76 4.74
N TYR A 66 13.39 9.46 4.86
CA TYR A 66 14.12 8.59 3.91
C TYR A 66 13.53 7.18 3.83
N ALA A 67 13.10 6.58 4.94
CA ALA A 67 12.54 5.24 4.96
C ALA A 67 11.22 5.17 4.15
N ASP A 68 10.33 6.15 4.34
CA ASP A 68 9.07 6.27 3.59
C ASP A 68 9.34 6.57 2.12
N GLY A 69 10.32 7.44 1.83
CA GLY A 69 10.76 7.72 0.48
C GLY A 69 11.24 6.47 -0.26
N LEU A 70 12.10 5.66 0.36
CA LEU A 70 12.59 4.40 -0.20
C LEU A 70 11.47 3.37 -0.37
N LEU A 71 10.53 3.28 0.56
CA LEU A 71 9.36 2.41 0.43
C LEU A 71 8.52 2.81 -0.79
N ASN A 72 8.33 4.10 -1.04
CA ASN A 72 7.62 4.57 -2.23
C ASN A 72 8.39 4.33 -3.53
N ILE A 73 9.74 4.37 -3.53
CA ILE A 73 10.55 3.92 -4.68
C ILE A 73 10.34 2.42 -4.94
N TYR A 74 10.25 1.59 -3.90
CA TYR A 74 9.88 0.18 -4.07
C TYR A 74 8.48 0.04 -4.70
N TYR A 75 7.49 0.80 -4.24
CA TYR A 75 6.14 0.78 -4.83
C TYR A 75 6.13 1.24 -6.28
N PHE A 76 6.97 2.22 -6.64
CA PHE A 76 7.16 2.62 -8.02
C PHE A 76 7.71 1.47 -8.88
N ALA A 77 8.79 0.82 -8.44
CA ALA A 77 9.38 -0.31 -9.15
C ALA A 77 8.38 -1.46 -9.32
N MET A 78 7.62 -1.78 -8.27
CA MET A 78 6.58 -2.81 -8.31
C MET A 78 5.38 -2.41 -9.17
N SER A 79 5.06 -1.12 -9.26
CA SER A 79 4.00 -0.64 -10.17
C SER A 79 4.42 -0.79 -11.63
N VAL A 80 5.67 -0.48 -11.97
CA VAL A 80 6.21 -0.70 -13.32
C VAL A 80 6.23 -2.19 -13.66
N TYR A 81 6.72 -3.02 -12.73
CA TYR A 81 6.73 -4.48 -12.91
C TYR A 81 5.31 -5.06 -13.06
N GLY A 82 4.39 -4.62 -12.22
CA GLY A 82 2.99 -5.06 -12.28
C GLY A 82 2.30 -4.61 -13.56
N TRP A 83 2.56 -3.38 -14.02
CA TRP A 83 2.06 -2.91 -15.32
C TRP A 83 2.55 -3.82 -16.45
N TYR A 84 3.85 -4.09 -16.50
CA TYR A 84 4.40 -5.03 -17.44
C TYR A 84 3.73 -6.42 -17.32
N SER A 85 3.64 -6.97 -16.11
CA SER A 85 3.04 -8.30 -15.88
C SER A 85 1.57 -8.38 -16.33
N TRP A 86 0.78 -7.34 -16.06
CA TRP A 86 -0.64 -7.35 -16.41
C TRP A 86 -0.92 -7.13 -17.89
N THR A 87 0.05 -6.65 -18.66
CA THR A 87 -0.06 -6.49 -20.12
C THR A 87 0.40 -7.75 -20.88
N GLN A 88 1.07 -8.69 -20.21
CA GLN A 88 1.56 -9.90 -20.87
C GLN A 88 0.42 -10.81 -21.31
N LYS A 89 0.47 -11.22 -22.57
CA LYS A 89 -0.47 -12.16 -23.18
C LYS A 89 0.25 -13.41 -23.71
N SER A 90 -0.47 -14.53 -23.71
CA SER A 90 -0.01 -15.78 -24.33
C SER A 90 -0.18 -15.73 -25.85
N ILE A 91 0.35 -16.75 -26.56
CA ILE A 91 0.20 -16.93 -28.01
C ILE A 91 -1.31 -16.98 -28.42
N LYS A 92 -2.20 -17.36 -27.49
CA LYS A 92 -3.65 -17.41 -27.71
C LYS A 92 -4.36 -16.07 -27.39
N ASP A 93 -3.61 -14.98 -27.26
CA ASP A 93 -4.11 -13.62 -26.87
C ASP A 93 -4.82 -13.56 -25.51
N GLU A 94 -4.60 -14.56 -24.66
CA GLU A 94 -5.09 -14.56 -23.28
C GLU A 94 -4.06 -13.94 -22.31
N TYR A 95 -4.50 -13.20 -21.32
CA TYR A 95 -3.61 -12.68 -20.29
C TYR A 95 -2.90 -13.80 -19.53
N LEU A 96 -1.56 -13.70 -19.41
CA LEU A 96 -0.74 -14.69 -18.70
C LEU A 96 -1.07 -14.74 -17.20
N TYR A 97 -1.32 -13.59 -16.63
CA TYR A 97 -1.69 -13.47 -15.21
C TYR A 97 -3.20 -13.21 -15.09
N LYS A 98 -3.95 -14.25 -14.72
CA LYS A 98 -5.36 -14.17 -14.33
C LYS A 98 -5.46 -14.05 -12.81
N ILE A 99 -6.54 -13.47 -12.30
CA ILE A 99 -6.80 -13.46 -10.85
C ILE A 99 -6.86 -14.92 -10.36
N SER A 100 -6.04 -15.24 -9.37
CA SER A 100 -5.93 -16.60 -8.84
C SER A 100 -5.50 -16.60 -7.37
N TRP A 101 -5.68 -17.73 -6.71
CA TRP A 101 -5.04 -17.99 -5.43
C TRP A 101 -3.55 -18.27 -5.62
N CYS A 102 -2.74 -17.99 -4.61
CA CYS A 102 -1.35 -18.43 -4.58
C CYS A 102 -1.28 -19.96 -4.59
N THR A 103 -0.32 -20.50 -5.33
CA THR A 103 0.14 -21.86 -5.10
C THR A 103 0.86 -21.96 -3.75
N SER A 104 1.01 -23.16 -3.20
CA SER A 104 1.75 -23.33 -1.94
C SER A 104 3.15 -22.74 -1.98
N SER A 105 3.85 -22.88 -3.12
CA SER A 105 5.17 -22.30 -3.33
C SER A 105 5.14 -20.76 -3.32
N GLU A 106 4.20 -20.14 -4.05
CA GLU A 106 4.06 -18.67 -4.09
C GLU A 106 3.67 -18.09 -2.72
N LEU A 107 2.84 -18.82 -1.97
CA LEU A 107 2.47 -18.43 -0.61
C LEU A 107 3.70 -18.45 0.32
N TRP A 108 4.49 -19.53 0.29
CA TRP A 108 5.71 -19.63 1.08
C TRP A 108 6.74 -18.56 0.71
N PHE A 109 6.96 -18.30 -0.58
CA PHE A 109 7.83 -17.20 -1.03
C PHE A 109 7.33 -15.84 -0.56
N GLY A 110 6.02 -15.61 -0.56
CA GLY A 110 5.45 -14.38 -0.05
C GLY A 110 5.63 -14.22 1.46
N ILE A 111 5.40 -15.29 2.24
CA ILE A 111 5.61 -15.30 3.70
C ILE A 111 7.09 -15.09 4.04
N MET A 112 8.00 -15.80 3.35
CA MET A 112 9.44 -15.59 3.54
C MET A 112 9.85 -14.16 3.19
N GLY A 113 9.36 -13.63 2.07
CA GLY A 113 9.57 -12.24 1.68
C GLY A 113 9.07 -11.26 2.75
N PHE A 114 7.86 -11.48 3.27
CA PHE A 114 7.33 -10.69 4.39
C PHE A 114 8.29 -10.68 5.59
N VAL A 115 8.72 -11.85 6.04
CA VAL A 115 9.62 -11.97 7.21
C VAL A 115 10.95 -11.27 6.96
N ILE A 116 11.55 -11.46 5.79
CA ILE A 116 12.82 -10.83 5.42
C ILE A 116 12.68 -9.31 5.41
N PHE A 117 11.69 -8.77 4.69
CA PHE A 117 11.48 -7.33 4.61
C PHE A 117 11.07 -6.75 5.97
N TRP A 118 10.23 -7.43 6.74
CA TRP A 118 9.89 -7.02 8.10
C TRP A 118 11.13 -6.86 8.98
N ILE A 119 12.04 -7.86 8.98
CA ILE A 119 13.28 -7.79 9.75
C ILE A 119 14.19 -6.65 9.26
N ILE A 120 14.37 -6.51 7.94
CA ILE A 120 15.19 -5.43 7.36
C ILE A 120 14.65 -4.07 7.79
N ILE A 121 13.34 -3.84 7.63
CA ILE A 121 12.71 -2.57 7.99
C ILE A 121 12.76 -2.36 9.50
N LEU A 122 12.52 -3.39 10.32
CA LEU A 122 12.61 -3.30 11.77
C LEU A 122 14.01 -2.87 12.22
N VAL A 123 15.05 -3.51 11.69
CA VAL A 123 16.45 -3.16 11.99
C VAL A 123 16.74 -1.71 11.56
N THR A 124 16.33 -1.34 10.36
CA THR A 124 16.51 0.03 9.85
C THR A 124 15.82 1.05 10.75
N LEU A 125 14.55 0.84 11.09
CA LEU A 125 13.80 1.76 11.94
C LEU A 125 14.36 1.85 13.36
N THR A 126 14.85 0.73 13.92
CA THR A 126 15.38 0.69 15.29
C THR A 126 16.75 1.37 15.41
N PHE A 127 17.63 1.21 14.40
CA PHE A 127 19.01 1.64 14.52
C PHE A 127 19.36 2.89 13.68
N MET A 128 18.52 3.25 12.71
CA MET A 128 18.81 4.35 11.77
C MET A 128 17.75 5.47 11.81
N THR A 129 16.70 5.35 12.64
CA THR A 129 15.66 6.37 12.74
C THR A 129 15.22 6.56 14.21
N ASP A 130 14.52 7.66 14.48
CA ASP A 130 13.95 7.97 15.79
C ASP A 130 12.51 7.45 15.95
N SER A 131 12.17 6.33 15.28
CA SER A 131 10.82 5.76 15.37
C SER A 131 10.52 5.29 16.79
N ASN A 132 9.42 5.77 17.36
CA ASN A 132 8.92 5.35 18.67
C ASN A 132 8.13 4.02 18.61
N THR A 133 7.82 3.52 17.41
CA THR A 133 6.98 2.34 17.18
C THR A 133 7.55 1.41 16.10
N PRO A 134 8.87 1.09 16.13
CA PRO A 134 9.54 0.41 15.00
C PRO A 134 8.94 -0.96 14.65
N ILE A 135 8.44 -1.70 15.65
CA ILE A 135 7.82 -3.02 15.43
C ILE A 135 6.53 -2.88 14.60
N LEU A 136 5.64 -1.96 14.99
CA LEU A 136 4.35 -1.78 14.29
C LEU A 136 4.55 -1.15 12.91
N ASP A 137 5.41 -0.13 12.80
CA ASP A 137 5.76 0.51 11.52
C ASP A 137 6.35 -0.51 10.53
N SER A 138 7.25 -1.37 11.01
CA SER A 138 7.85 -2.41 10.16
C SER A 138 6.85 -3.50 9.74
N LEU A 139 5.91 -3.88 10.61
CA LEU A 139 4.83 -4.81 10.26
C LEU A 139 3.91 -4.25 9.18
N VAL A 140 3.52 -2.97 9.30
CA VAL A 140 2.73 -2.26 8.28
C VAL A 140 3.45 -2.28 6.94
N SER A 141 4.71 -1.86 6.92
CA SER A 141 5.52 -1.75 5.70
C SER A 141 5.83 -3.13 5.09
N GLY A 142 6.20 -4.12 5.90
CA GLY A 142 6.46 -5.49 5.43
C GLY A 142 5.23 -6.14 4.81
N SER A 143 4.05 -5.94 5.42
CA SER A 143 2.77 -6.40 4.87
C SER A 143 2.47 -5.73 3.52
N ALA A 144 2.69 -4.42 3.42
CA ALA A 144 2.45 -3.66 2.20
C ALA A 144 3.42 -4.06 1.06
N VAL A 145 4.69 -4.32 1.37
CA VAL A 145 5.69 -4.82 0.41
C VAL A 145 5.23 -6.15 -0.19
N THR A 146 4.79 -7.08 0.64
CA THR A 146 4.29 -8.39 0.22
C THR A 146 3.00 -8.26 -0.59
N ALA A 147 2.09 -7.38 -0.16
CA ALA A 147 0.85 -7.10 -0.88
C ALA A 147 1.11 -6.60 -2.30
N MET A 148 2.05 -5.66 -2.49
CA MET A 148 2.42 -5.16 -3.82
C MET A 148 2.98 -6.26 -4.73
N TRP A 149 3.81 -7.16 -4.19
CA TRP A 149 4.35 -8.28 -4.96
C TRP A 149 3.24 -9.24 -5.43
N TRP A 150 2.32 -9.63 -4.54
CA TRP A 150 1.17 -10.45 -4.90
C TRP A 150 0.19 -9.73 -5.84
N MET A 151 -0.01 -8.42 -5.66
CA MET A 151 -0.82 -7.59 -6.57
C MET A 151 -0.26 -7.64 -7.99
N ALA A 152 1.06 -7.46 -8.17
CA ALA A 152 1.70 -7.51 -9.47
C ALA A 152 1.51 -8.85 -10.19
N LYS A 153 1.31 -9.94 -9.44
CA LYS A 153 1.02 -11.29 -9.95
C LYS A 153 -0.47 -11.65 -9.98
N ARG A 154 -1.36 -10.69 -9.73
CA ARG A 154 -2.82 -10.89 -9.62
C ARG A 154 -3.23 -11.97 -8.61
N LYS A 155 -2.49 -12.12 -7.51
CA LYS A 155 -2.82 -13.07 -6.44
C LYS A 155 -3.80 -12.43 -5.46
N ILE A 156 -4.90 -13.14 -5.14
CA ILE A 156 -5.96 -12.61 -4.28
C ILE A 156 -5.48 -12.32 -2.85
N GLU A 157 -4.45 -13.03 -2.38
CA GLU A 157 -3.82 -12.85 -1.09
C GLU A 157 -3.22 -11.45 -0.89
N ASN A 158 -2.99 -10.70 -1.96
CA ASN A 158 -2.59 -9.30 -1.85
C ASN A 158 -3.57 -8.50 -0.98
N TRP A 159 -4.87 -8.76 -1.12
CA TRP A 159 -5.89 -8.07 -0.33
C TRP A 159 -5.83 -8.42 1.15
N LEU A 160 -5.48 -9.68 1.50
CA LEU A 160 -5.29 -10.08 2.90
C LEU A 160 -4.09 -9.37 3.52
N ALA A 161 -3.00 -9.23 2.76
CA ALA A 161 -1.83 -8.49 3.22
C ALA A 161 -2.13 -6.98 3.36
N TRP A 162 -2.90 -6.38 2.46
CA TRP A 162 -3.39 -4.99 2.60
C TRP A 162 -4.33 -4.83 3.80
N ILE A 163 -5.24 -5.78 4.04
CA ILE A 163 -6.12 -5.76 5.22
C ILE A 163 -5.28 -5.78 6.49
N LEU A 164 -4.28 -6.68 6.60
CA LEU A 164 -3.39 -6.75 7.75
C LEU A 164 -2.64 -5.43 7.96
N SER A 165 -2.02 -4.90 6.90
CA SER A 165 -1.32 -3.62 6.94
C SER A 165 -2.21 -2.50 7.45
N ASN A 166 -3.41 -2.33 6.88
CA ASN A 166 -4.33 -1.26 7.24
C ASN A 166 -4.89 -1.43 8.66
N MET A 167 -5.17 -2.66 9.11
CA MET A 167 -5.63 -2.93 10.48
C MET A 167 -4.60 -2.51 11.54
N ILE A 168 -3.32 -2.65 11.25
CA ILE A 168 -2.24 -2.18 12.14
C ILE A 168 -2.04 -0.66 11.99
N ALA A 169 -2.08 -0.15 10.77
CA ALA A 169 -1.83 1.26 10.48
C ALA A 169 -2.88 2.21 11.10
N ILE A 170 -4.15 1.79 11.16
CA ILE A 170 -5.23 2.63 11.72
C ILE A 170 -4.96 3.00 13.18
N PRO A 171 -4.86 2.06 14.14
CA PRO A 171 -4.60 2.40 15.53
C PRO A 171 -3.22 3.06 15.73
N LEU A 172 -2.24 2.69 14.92
CA LEU A 172 -0.90 3.27 14.97
C LEU A 172 -0.89 4.75 14.60
N ASN A 173 -1.53 5.13 13.50
CA ASN A 173 -1.62 6.53 13.07
C ASN A 173 -2.51 7.35 14.02
N PHE A 174 -3.58 6.75 14.54
CA PHE A 174 -4.40 7.38 15.58
C PHE A 174 -3.58 7.67 16.85
N TYR A 175 -2.78 6.71 17.32
CA TYR A 175 -1.89 6.88 18.45
C TYR A 175 -0.84 7.98 18.22
N LYS A 176 -0.29 8.07 17.01
CA LYS A 176 0.68 9.11 16.60
C LYS A 176 0.03 10.49 16.39
N GLY A 177 -1.30 10.58 16.43
CA GLY A 177 -2.02 11.82 16.20
C GLY A 177 -2.19 12.20 14.73
N PHE A 178 -1.92 11.31 13.77
CA PHE A 178 -2.09 11.55 12.34
C PHE A 178 -3.53 11.23 11.89
N MET A 179 -4.46 12.14 12.16
CA MET A 179 -5.89 11.91 11.95
C MET A 179 -6.27 11.73 10.49
N LEU A 180 -5.67 12.53 9.60
CA LEU A 180 -5.91 12.42 8.16
C LEU A 180 -5.44 11.07 7.60
N PHE A 181 -4.26 10.60 7.99
CA PHE A 181 -3.76 9.27 7.61
C PHE A 181 -4.63 8.15 8.19
N THR A 182 -5.10 8.30 9.43
CA THR A 182 -6.04 7.34 10.04
C THR A 182 -7.29 7.16 9.19
N LEU A 183 -7.91 8.25 8.75
CA LEU A 183 -9.08 8.21 7.87
C LEU A 183 -8.77 7.60 6.51
N MET A 184 -7.61 7.92 5.94
CA MET A 184 -7.14 7.33 4.68
C MET A 184 -6.98 5.82 4.79
N TYR A 185 -6.37 5.32 5.88
CA TYR A 185 -6.22 3.87 6.10
C TYR A 185 -7.55 3.16 6.36
N ILE A 186 -8.53 3.82 7.00
CA ILE A 186 -9.91 3.30 7.12
C ILE A 186 -10.52 3.13 5.73
N LEU A 187 -10.41 4.12 4.86
CA LEU A 187 -10.88 4.03 3.47
C LEU A 187 -10.19 2.88 2.73
N PHE A 188 -8.88 2.76 2.83
CA PHE A 188 -8.13 1.68 2.19
C PHE A 188 -8.51 0.31 2.74
N LEU A 189 -8.80 0.18 4.04
CA LEU A 189 -9.30 -1.06 4.63
C LEU A 189 -10.64 -1.47 4.04
N ILE A 190 -11.58 -0.54 3.93
CA ILE A 190 -12.89 -0.79 3.29
C ILE A 190 -12.70 -1.23 1.84
N MET A 191 -11.82 -0.54 1.10
CA MET A 191 -11.53 -0.87 -0.30
C MET A 191 -10.82 -2.22 -0.42
N ALA A 192 -9.98 -2.60 0.52
CA ALA A 192 -9.30 -3.90 0.53
C ALA A 192 -10.29 -5.05 0.76
N PHE A 193 -11.25 -4.92 1.69
CA PHE A 193 -12.33 -5.90 1.84
C PHE A 193 -13.20 -6.01 0.59
N ALA A 194 -13.53 -4.88 -0.03
CA ALA A 194 -14.29 -4.86 -1.27
C ALA A 194 -13.52 -5.53 -2.43
N GLY A 195 -12.21 -5.24 -2.55
CA GLY A 195 -11.34 -5.84 -3.55
C GLY A 195 -11.21 -7.35 -3.39
N PHE A 196 -11.02 -7.82 -2.14
CA PHE A 196 -11.02 -9.25 -1.84
C PHE A 196 -12.32 -9.94 -2.28
N LYS A 197 -13.47 -9.34 -1.94
CA LYS A 197 -14.78 -9.87 -2.32
C LYS A 197 -14.98 -9.90 -3.84
N GLU A 198 -14.59 -8.85 -4.54
CA GLU A 198 -14.73 -8.75 -6.01
C GLU A 198 -13.82 -9.74 -6.72
N TRP A 199 -12.53 -9.84 -6.32
CA TRP A 199 -11.60 -10.79 -6.91
C TRP A 199 -11.98 -12.25 -6.61
N ARG A 200 -12.45 -12.54 -5.39
CA ARG A 200 -12.97 -13.87 -5.06
C ARG A 200 -14.18 -14.25 -5.94
N ARG A 201 -15.09 -13.29 -6.18
CA ARG A 201 -16.24 -13.52 -7.08
C ARG A 201 -15.76 -13.81 -8.50
N SER A 202 -14.79 -13.07 -9.02
CA SER A 202 -14.22 -13.30 -10.34
C SER A 202 -13.61 -14.70 -10.48
N ILE A 203 -12.89 -15.18 -9.47
CA ILE A 203 -12.35 -16.56 -9.47
C ILE A 203 -13.49 -17.60 -9.52
N LEU A 204 -14.56 -17.40 -8.73
CA LEU A 204 -15.67 -18.35 -8.64
C LEU A 204 -16.53 -18.37 -9.90
N SER A 205 -16.64 -17.25 -10.62
CA SER A 205 -17.41 -17.12 -11.86
C SER A 205 -16.63 -17.56 -13.11
N GLY A 206 -15.35 -17.85 -13.00
CA GLY A 206 -14.50 -18.25 -14.11
C GLY A 206 -14.21 -17.11 -15.13
N ILE A 207 -14.45 -15.85 -14.71
CA ILE A 207 -14.25 -14.65 -15.53
C ILE A 207 -12.89 -14.03 -15.25
#